data_27974829d5f3a77b6e61789e972e1a84
#
_entry.id   27974829d5f3a77b6e61789e972e1a84
#
_cell.length_a   1.000
_cell.length_b   1.000
_cell.length_c   1.000
_cell.angle_alpha   90.00
_cell.angle_beta   90.00
_cell.angle_gamma   90.00
#
_symmetry.space_group_name_H-M   'P 1'
#
loop_
_entity.id
_entity.type
_entity.pdbx_description
1 polymer ?
#
loop_
_entity_poly.entity_id
_entity_poly.type
_entity_poly.pdbx_seq_one_letter_code
_entity_poly.pdbx_strand_id
1 'polypeptide(L)'
;ALQRFRLLSLTVAWVAGVVSILLAEPSGPVAAAGAYAFGLFILLTVARLRWDSLVILSVLAGATWFLVGAVPGPEDILAGGERVLIFAALIPTMALVRATAMTMPSVHATQQRLARLPENAFAGGQQLAAHVFGGIINTGAFALMSAALPDDAAASRRRAAAEAVIRGMVSSAAWSPFFVAFAIGQNFVAPLYAWIAILLGAVSALLFTLVTLL
;
A
#
# COMPACT_ATOMS: atom_id res chain seq x y z
N ALA A 1 -12.61 -14.47 21.69
CA ALA A 1 -12.54 -15.61 20.75
C ALA A 1 -12.50 -15.11 19.30
N LEU A 2 -13.50 -14.35 18.80
CA LEU A 2 -13.61 -13.91 17.39
C LEU A 2 -12.39 -13.10 16.89
N GLN A 3 -11.80 -12.24 17.73
CA GLN A 3 -10.60 -11.47 17.35
C GLN A 3 -9.39 -12.38 17.08
N ARG A 4 -9.22 -13.42 17.89
CA ARG A 4 -8.15 -14.40 17.68
C ARG A 4 -8.32 -15.18 16.38
N PHE A 5 -9.56 -15.58 16.05
CA PHE A 5 -9.86 -16.26 14.79
C PHE A 5 -9.57 -15.39 13.57
N ARG A 6 -9.93 -14.09 13.62
CA ARG A 6 -9.59 -13.15 12.54
C ARG A 6 -8.09 -12.98 12.36
N LEU A 7 -7.35 -12.80 13.45
CA LEU A 7 -5.89 -12.69 13.38
C LEU A 7 -5.27 -13.96 12.85
N LEU A 8 -5.74 -15.12 13.30
CA LEU A 8 -5.24 -16.41 12.81
C LEU A 8 -5.51 -16.58 11.31
N SER A 9 -6.74 -16.35 10.84
CA SER A 9 -7.06 -16.46 9.42
C SER A 9 -6.28 -15.48 8.56
N LEU A 10 -6.07 -14.23 9.02
CA LEU A 10 -5.20 -13.28 8.32
C LEU A 10 -3.73 -13.75 8.30
N THR A 11 -3.23 -14.28 9.41
CA THR A 11 -1.85 -14.79 9.49
C THR A 11 -1.65 -15.97 8.54
N VAL A 12 -2.59 -16.90 8.48
CA VAL A 12 -2.53 -18.04 7.56
C VAL A 12 -2.57 -17.55 6.11
N ALA A 13 -3.46 -16.62 5.78
CA ALA A 13 -3.54 -16.03 4.45
C ALA A 13 -2.25 -15.30 4.06
N TRP A 14 -1.67 -14.54 5.01
CA TRP A 14 -0.42 -13.84 4.81
C TRP A 14 0.74 -14.81 4.52
N VAL A 15 0.92 -15.82 5.37
CA VAL A 15 2.00 -16.81 5.21
C VAL A 15 1.81 -17.57 3.90
N ALA A 16 0.60 -18.04 3.61
CA ALA A 16 0.31 -18.75 2.36
C ALA A 16 0.56 -17.88 1.12
N GLY A 17 0.16 -16.60 1.17
CA GLY A 17 0.42 -15.66 0.08
C GLY A 17 1.91 -15.39 -0.14
N VAL A 18 2.68 -15.21 0.94
CA VAL A 18 4.15 -15.05 0.84
C VAL A 18 4.81 -16.31 0.29
N VAL A 19 4.40 -17.50 0.77
CA VAL A 19 4.94 -18.79 0.29
C VAL A 19 4.62 -19.00 -1.19
N SER A 20 3.38 -18.73 -1.63
CA SER A 20 3.00 -18.85 -3.04
C SER A 20 3.83 -17.94 -3.95
N ILE A 21 4.15 -16.73 -3.51
CA ILE A 21 5.01 -15.80 -4.25
C ILE A 21 6.45 -16.35 -4.33
N LEU A 22 6.99 -16.84 -3.22
CA LEU A 22 8.36 -17.38 -3.16
C LEU A 22 8.54 -18.65 -4.00
N LEU A 23 7.51 -19.49 -4.07
CA LEU A 23 7.50 -20.71 -4.88
C LEU A 23 7.18 -20.42 -6.36
N ALA A 24 6.80 -19.20 -6.71
CA ALA A 24 6.28 -18.82 -8.03
C ALA A 24 5.06 -19.65 -8.46
N GLU A 25 4.25 -20.10 -7.49
CA GLU A 25 3.03 -20.89 -7.70
C GLU A 25 1.81 -20.06 -7.29
N PRO A 26 1.29 -19.20 -8.17
CA PRO A 26 0.15 -18.32 -7.87
C PRO A 26 -1.17 -19.07 -7.73
N SER A 27 -1.24 -20.29 -8.26
CA SER A 27 -2.36 -21.24 -8.12
C SER A 27 -1.83 -22.59 -7.69
N GLY A 28 -2.43 -23.17 -6.67
CA GLY A 28 -1.99 -24.44 -6.11
C GLY A 28 -2.52 -24.65 -4.68
N PRO A 29 -2.22 -25.77 -4.05
CA PRO A 29 -2.77 -26.10 -2.73
C PRO A 29 -2.51 -25.04 -1.65
N VAL A 30 -1.33 -24.41 -1.68
CA VAL A 30 -0.95 -23.35 -0.72
C VAL A 30 -1.73 -22.07 -1.01
N ALA A 31 -1.84 -21.67 -2.29
CA ALA A 31 -2.63 -20.50 -2.69
C ALA A 31 -4.11 -20.70 -2.37
N ALA A 32 -4.67 -21.87 -2.65
CA ALA A 32 -6.05 -22.21 -2.33
C ALA A 32 -6.32 -22.14 -0.81
N ALA A 33 -5.45 -22.72 0.00
CA ALA A 33 -5.58 -22.63 1.47
C ALA A 33 -5.52 -21.18 1.95
N GLY A 34 -4.61 -20.38 1.37
CA GLY A 34 -4.51 -18.94 1.62
C GLY A 34 -5.78 -18.18 1.23
N ALA A 35 -6.35 -18.48 0.04
CA ALA A 35 -7.57 -17.86 -0.45
C ALA A 35 -8.77 -18.15 0.46
N TYR A 36 -8.92 -19.39 0.92
CA TYR A 36 -9.96 -19.75 1.91
C TYR A 36 -9.77 -19.04 3.24
N ALA A 37 -8.53 -18.99 3.75
CA ALA A 37 -8.22 -18.27 4.99
C ALA A 37 -8.49 -16.76 4.85
N PHE A 38 -8.18 -16.17 3.71
CA PHE A 38 -8.45 -14.76 3.42
C PHE A 38 -9.94 -14.48 3.28
N GLY A 39 -10.69 -15.35 2.58
CA GLY A 39 -12.14 -15.28 2.50
C GLY A 39 -12.80 -15.35 3.89
N LEU A 40 -12.34 -16.27 4.74
CA LEU A 40 -12.81 -16.36 6.13
C LEU A 40 -12.49 -15.07 6.91
N PHE A 41 -11.30 -14.50 6.76
CA PHE A 41 -10.95 -13.22 7.37
C PHE A 41 -11.89 -12.10 6.93
N ILE A 42 -12.20 -12.01 5.65
CA ILE A 42 -13.14 -11.02 5.09
C ILE A 42 -14.53 -11.21 5.71
N LEU A 43 -15.06 -12.42 5.71
CA LEU A 43 -16.37 -12.74 6.29
C LEU A 43 -16.46 -12.37 7.78
N LEU A 44 -15.40 -12.67 8.55
CA LEU A 44 -15.33 -12.34 9.97
C LEU A 44 -15.16 -10.83 10.22
N THR A 45 -14.82 -10.04 9.20
CA THR A 45 -14.52 -8.61 9.32
C THR A 45 -15.59 -7.72 8.70
N VAL A 46 -16.40 -8.23 7.78
CA VAL A 46 -17.40 -7.48 7.02
C VAL A 46 -18.32 -6.63 7.90
N ALA A 47 -18.76 -7.16 9.05
CA ALA A 47 -19.63 -6.45 9.99
C ALA A 47 -18.95 -5.23 10.68
N ARG A 48 -17.64 -5.05 10.49
CA ARG A 48 -16.87 -3.91 11.01
C ARG A 48 -16.48 -2.90 9.94
N LEU A 49 -16.85 -3.17 8.69
CA LEU A 49 -16.61 -2.22 7.61
C LEU A 49 -17.42 -0.95 7.84
N ARG A 50 -16.85 0.15 7.44
CA ARG A 50 -17.53 1.43 7.41
C ARG A 50 -18.63 1.39 6.36
N TRP A 51 -19.66 2.20 6.58
CA TRP A 51 -20.81 2.26 5.66
C TRP A 51 -20.42 2.59 4.23
N ASP A 52 -19.49 3.54 4.03
CA ASP A 52 -18.95 3.89 2.72
C ASP A 52 -18.31 2.70 2.00
N SER A 53 -17.54 1.88 2.71
CA SER A 53 -16.94 0.64 2.17
C SER A 53 -18.00 -0.41 1.79
N LEU A 54 -19.05 -0.54 2.58
CA LEU A 54 -20.17 -1.45 2.28
C LEU A 54 -20.94 -0.98 1.03
N VAL A 55 -21.16 0.32 0.88
CA VAL A 55 -21.78 0.88 -0.33
C VAL A 55 -20.94 0.58 -1.57
N ILE A 56 -19.63 0.85 -1.52
CA ILE A 56 -18.72 0.55 -2.64
C ILE A 56 -18.75 -0.94 -2.97
N LEU A 57 -18.65 -1.80 -1.97
CA LEU A 57 -18.70 -3.26 -2.16
C LEU A 57 -20.01 -3.69 -2.81
N SER A 58 -21.16 -3.15 -2.36
CA SER A 58 -22.47 -3.47 -2.92
C SER A 58 -22.63 -2.99 -4.36
N VAL A 59 -22.13 -1.79 -4.67
CA VAL A 59 -22.14 -1.25 -6.05
C VAL A 59 -21.27 -2.11 -6.96
N LEU A 60 -20.07 -2.48 -6.52
CA LEU A 60 -19.18 -3.34 -7.32
C LEU A 60 -19.77 -4.74 -7.52
N ALA A 61 -20.33 -5.35 -6.48
CA ALA A 61 -20.98 -6.65 -6.58
C ALA A 61 -22.19 -6.59 -7.53
N GLY A 62 -23.02 -5.56 -7.41
CA GLY A 62 -24.17 -5.35 -8.30
C GLY A 62 -23.75 -5.10 -9.75
N ALA A 63 -22.73 -4.29 -9.98
CA ALA A 63 -22.21 -4.06 -11.32
C ALA A 63 -21.61 -5.34 -11.93
N THR A 64 -20.88 -6.12 -11.15
CA THR A 64 -20.34 -7.42 -11.59
C THR A 64 -21.48 -8.38 -11.98
N TRP A 65 -22.51 -8.49 -11.14
CA TRP A 65 -23.68 -9.29 -11.43
C TRP A 65 -24.36 -8.87 -12.74
N PHE A 66 -24.56 -7.57 -12.91
CA PHE A 66 -25.23 -7.03 -14.10
C PHE A 66 -24.41 -7.26 -15.38
N LEU A 67 -23.08 -7.09 -15.31
CA LEU A 67 -22.19 -7.21 -16.47
C LEU A 67 -21.89 -8.66 -16.84
N VAL A 68 -21.74 -9.54 -15.86
CA VAL A 68 -21.41 -10.94 -16.10
C VAL A 68 -22.65 -11.77 -16.40
N GLY A 69 -23.83 -11.40 -15.86
CA GLY A 69 -25.10 -12.08 -16.10
C GLY A 69 -25.19 -13.50 -15.52
N ALA A 70 -24.19 -13.92 -14.75
CA ALA A 70 -24.12 -15.25 -14.14
C ALA A 70 -23.65 -15.17 -12.68
N VAL A 71 -24.11 -16.13 -11.88
CA VAL A 71 -23.58 -16.31 -10.52
C VAL A 71 -22.22 -17.01 -10.63
N PRO A 72 -21.15 -16.47 -10.06
CA PRO A 72 -19.84 -17.12 -10.06
C PRO A 72 -19.95 -18.49 -9.35
N GLY A 73 -19.39 -19.51 -9.98
CA GLY A 73 -19.25 -20.83 -9.39
C GLY A 73 -18.22 -20.87 -8.26
N PRO A 74 -18.16 -21.96 -7.49
CA PRO A 74 -17.14 -22.13 -6.45
C PRO A 74 -15.71 -22.03 -6.99
N GLU A 75 -15.48 -22.50 -8.21
CA GLU A 75 -14.17 -22.44 -8.89
C GLU A 75 -13.79 -21.01 -9.26
N ASP A 76 -14.75 -20.20 -9.73
CA ASP A 76 -14.52 -18.79 -10.05
C ASP A 76 -14.19 -17.98 -8.78
N ILE A 77 -14.90 -18.29 -7.68
CA ILE A 77 -14.66 -17.65 -6.37
C ILE A 77 -13.26 -18.01 -5.86
N LEU A 78 -12.84 -19.28 -5.99
CA LEU A 78 -11.52 -19.72 -5.59
C LEU A 78 -10.44 -19.05 -6.45
N ALA A 79 -10.59 -19.08 -7.77
CA ALA A 79 -9.65 -18.45 -8.70
C ALA A 79 -9.54 -16.93 -8.44
N GLY A 80 -10.66 -16.26 -8.15
CA GLY A 80 -10.67 -14.87 -7.72
C GLY A 80 -9.93 -14.67 -6.38
N GLY A 81 -10.16 -15.57 -5.42
CA GLY A 81 -9.50 -15.57 -4.12
C GLY A 81 -7.97 -15.73 -4.24
N GLU A 82 -7.50 -16.65 -5.09
CA GLU A 82 -6.08 -16.84 -5.36
C GLU A 82 -5.43 -15.58 -5.97
N ARG A 83 -6.11 -14.93 -6.92
CA ARG A 83 -5.63 -13.69 -7.54
C ARG A 83 -5.50 -12.54 -6.55
N VAL A 84 -6.42 -12.40 -5.60
CA VAL A 84 -6.38 -11.33 -4.60
C VAL A 84 -5.54 -11.68 -3.38
N LEU A 85 -5.02 -12.90 -3.26
CA LEU A 85 -4.17 -13.34 -2.17
C LEU A 85 -2.88 -12.50 -2.05
N ILE A 86 -2.44 -11.91 -3.16
CA ILE A 86 -1.30 -10.96 -3.16
C ILE A 86 -1.53 -9.81 -2.17
N PHE A 87 -2.76 -9.36 -1.97
CA PHE A 87 -3.05 -8.29 -1.01
C PHE A 87 -2.92 -8.78 0.43
N ALA A 88 -3.28 -10.05 0.70
CA ALA A 88 -3.06 -10.66 2.00
C ALA A 88 -1.56 -10.83 2.31
N ALA A 89 -0.72 -11.02 1.29
CA ALA A 89 0.74 -11.02 1.45
C ALA A 89 1.30 -9.60 1.62
N LEU A 90 0.89 -8.66 0.77
CA LEU A 90 1.46 -7.32 0.68
C LEU A 90 1.11 -6.45 1.90
N ILE A 91 -0.17 -6.36 2.29
CA ILE A 91 -0.63 -5.40 3.30
C ILE A 91 0.01 -5.64 4.68
N PRO A 92 0.03 -6.88 5.23
CA PRO A 92 0.70 -7.13 6.50
C PRO A 92 2.22 -6.97 6.41
N THR A 93 2.84 -7.37 5.29
CA THR A 93 4.27 -7.17 5.06
C THR A 93 4.63 -5.69 5.10
N MET A 94 3.85 -4.84 4.42
CA MET A 94 4.05 -3.39 4.45
C MET A 94 3.84 -2.80 5.84
N ALA A 95 2.87 -3.30 6.60
CA ALA A 95 2.66 -2.88 7.99
C ALA A 95 3.87 -3.25 8.87
N LEU A 96 4.46 -4.43 8.66
CA LEU A 96 5.66 -4.88 9.36
C LEU A 96 6.88 -4.01 9.00
N VAL A 97 7.13 -3.79 7.70
CA VAL A 97 8.21 -2.91 7.21
C VAL A 97 8.09 -1.51 7.81
N ARG A 98 6.87 -0.95 7.80
CA ARG A 98 6.60 0.34 8.43
C ARG A 98 6.91 0.34 9.93
N ALA A 99 6.42 -0.66 10.66
CA ALA A 99 6.66 -0.76 12.11
C ALA A 99 8.16 -0.84 12.42
N THR A 100 8.91 -1.63 11.65
CA THR A 100 10.37 -1.74 11.77
C THR A 100 11.06 -0.42 11.44
N ALA A 101 10.69 0.23 10.32
CA ALA A 101 11.29 1.51 9.93
C ALA A 101 11.11 2.59 11.01
N MET A 102 9.95 2.64 11.64
CA MET A 102 9.65 3.62 12.70
C MET A 102 10.49 3.41 13.98
N THR A 103 11.15 2.27 14.16
CA THR A 103 12.05 2.01 15.30
C THR A 103 13.52 2.27 14.96
N MET A 104 13.86 2.57 13.69
CA MET A 104 15.25 2.73 13.26
C MET A 104 15.83 4.08 13.70
N PRO A 105 17.01 4.12 14.35
CA PRO A 105 17.68 5.37 14.73
C PRO A 105 17.95 6.30 13.54
N SER A 106 18.27 5.75 12.38
CA SER A 106 18.49 6.51 11.14
C SER A 106 17.26 7.29 10.68
N VAL A 107 16.07 6.72 10.87
CA VAL A 107 14.80 7.36 10.56
C VAL A 107 14.57 8.55 11.51
N HIS A 108 14.76 8.35 12.82
CA HIS A 108 14.68 9.44 13.80
C HIS A 108 15.71 10.54 13.56
N ALA A 109 16.95 10.20 13.21
CA ALA A 109 17.97 11.17 12.85
C ALA A 109 17.57 12.00 11.62
N THR A 110 16.93 11.38 10.63
CA THR A 110 16.41 12.07 9.44
C THR A 110 15.28 13.03 9.81
N GLN A 111 14.33 12.62 10.67
CA GLN A 111 13.28 13.51 11.19
C GLN A 111 13.87 14.76 11.88
N GLN A 112 14.86 14.57 12.74
CA GLN A 112 15.53 15.67 13.43
C GLN A 112 16.25 16.63 12.46
N ARG A 113 16.89 16.09 11.42
CA ARG A 113 17.52 16.91 10.38
C ARG A 113 16.50 17.72 9.60
N LEU A 114 15.39 17.11 9.20
CA LEU A 114 14.30 17.77 8.49
C LEU A 114 13.67 18.90 9.33
N ALA A 115 13.48 18.67 10.63
CA ALA A 115 12.94 19.68 11.55
C ALA A 115 13.83 20.93 11.65
N ARG A 116 15.16 20.78 11.44
CA ARG A 116 16.16 21.84 11.51
C ARG A 116 16.42 22.57 10.19
N LEU A 117 15.77 22.16 9.10
CA LEU A 117 15.96 22.82 7.82
C LEU A 117 15.46 24.27 7.87
N PRO A 118 16.18 25.19 7.22
CA PRO A 118 15.73 26.56 7.06
C PRO A 118 14.43 26.62 6.26
N GLU A 119 13.67 27.70 6.43
CA GLU A 119 12.30 27.83 5.87
C GLU A 119 12.26 27.62 4.35
N ASN A 120 13.23 28.15 3.63
CA ASN A 120 13.35 28.04 2.18
C ASN A 120 13.69 26.63 1.68
N ALA A 121 14.28 25.77 2.50
CA ALA A 121 14.62 24.38 2.14
C ALA A 121 13.67 23.36 2.75
N PHE A 122 12.80 23.78 3.67
CA PHE A 122 11.96 22.87 4.44
C PHE A 122 10.97 22.07 3.57
N ALA A 123 10.22 22.76 2.71
CA ALA A 123 9.24 22.08 1.84
C ALA A 123 9.92 21.12 0.86
N GLY A 124 11.02 21.53 0.22
CA GLY A 124 11.79 20.66 -0.66
C GLY A 124 12.37 19.44 0.07
N GLY A 125 12.92 19.63 1.27
CA GLY A 125 13.41 18.55 2.12
C GLY A 125 12.30 17.56 2.51
N GLN A 126 11.12 18.05 2.87
CA GLN A 126 9.94 17.23 3.16
C GLN A 126 9.49 16.43 1.92
N GLN A 127 9.47 17.06 0.74
CA GLN A 127 9.10 16.40 -0.51
C GLN A 127 10.06 15.26 -0.86
N LEU A 128 11.39 15.52 -0.82
CA LEU A 128 12.39 14.51 -1.13
C LEU A 128 12.39 13.37 -0.10
N ALA A 129 12.29 13.68 1.18
CA ALA A 129 12.18 12.66 2.20
C ALA A 129 10.91 11.82 2.05
N ALA A 130 9.77 12.45 1.78
CA ALA A 130 8.51 11.75 1.52
C ALA A 130 8.58 10.89 0.25
N HIS A 131 9.31 11.31 -0.78
CA HIS A 131 9.56 10.51 -1.98
C HIS A 131 10.35 9.23 -1.66
N VAL A 132 11.46 9.36 -0.94
CA VAL A 132 12.31 8.21 -0.58
C VAL A 132 11.57 7.27 0.38
N PHE A 133 11.05 7.79 1.48
CA PHE A 133 10.33 6.97 2.46
C PHE A 133 9.00 6.45 1.91
N GLY A 134 8.29 7.25 1.12
CA GLY A 134 7.08 6.82 0.43
C GLY A 134 7.32 5.61 -0.46
N GLY A 135 8.44 5.60 -1.18
CA GLY A 135 8.85 4.49 -2.01
C GLY A 135 9.13 3.18 -1.25
N ILE A 136 9.45 3.25 0.04
CA ILE A 136 9.82 2.09 0.86
C ILE A 136 8.69 1.70 1.82
N ILE A 137 8.14 2.66 2.57
CA ILE A 137 7.16 2.41 3.64
C ILE A 137 5.75 2.90 3.29
N ASN A 138 5.54 3.29 2.05
CA ASN A 138 4.25 3.71 1.50
C ASN A 138 3.61 4.82 2.36
N THR A 139 2.32 4.71 2.64
CA THR A 139 1.59 5.69 3.46
C THR A 139 2.18 5.93 4.85
N GLY A 140 3.06 5.06 5.33
CA GLY A 140 3.84 5.27 6.55
C GLY A 140 4.70 6.52 6.53
N ALA A 141 5.11 6.99 5.34
CA ALA A 141 5.86 8.23 5.19
C ALA A 141 5.10 9.46 5.71
N PHE A 142 3.76 9.49 5.63
CA PHE A 142 2.97 10.60 6.21
C PHE A 142 3.19 10.72 7.72
N ALA A 143 3.08 9.60 8.44
CA ALA A 143 3.28 9.61 9.89
C ALA A 143 4.71 10.01 10.25
N LEU A 144 5.69 9.57 9.44
CA LEU A 144 7.09 9.89 9.63
C LEU A 144 7.37 11.38 9.39
N MET A 145 6.82 11.95 8.33
CA MET A 145 7.01 13.36 8.00
C MET A 145 6.25 14.30 8.96
N SER A 146 5.05 13.92 9.39
CA SER A 146 4.29 14.71 10.36
C SER A 146 5.01 14.84 11.71
N ALA A 147 5.73 13.79 12.13
CA ALA A 147 6.53 13.83 13.36
C ALA A 147 7.79 14.72 13.28
N ALA A 148 8.17 15.16 12.09
CA ALA A 148 9.25 16.16 11.91
C ALA A 148 8.77 17.61 12.07
N LEU A 149 7.46 17.83 12.21
CA LEU A 149 6.89 19.17 12.42
C LEU A 149 6.82 19.47 13.92
N PRO A 150 7.26 20.65 14.38
CA PRO A 150 7.03 21.12 15.74
C PRO A 150 5.52 21.24 16.03
N ASP A 151 5.13 20.97 17.26
CA ASP A 151 3.72 21.04 17.67
C ASP A 151 3.15 22.46 17.59
N ASP A 152 4.00 23.46 17.72
CA ASP A 152 3.68 24.90 17.64
C ASP A 152 3.87 25.50 16.23
N ALA A 153 4.16 24.68 15.23
CA ALA A 153 4.39 25.16 13.86
C ALA A 153 3.21 25.99 13.34
N ALA A 154 3.49 27.10 12.68
CA ALA A 154 2.49 27.96 12.06
C ALA A 154 1.63 27.17 11.03
N ALA A 155 0.37 27.55 10.86
CA ALA A 155 -0.55 26.89 9.95
C ALA A 155 -0.04 26.87 8.50
N SER A 156 0.62 27.94 8.05
CA SER A 156 1.27 28.03 6.73
C SER A 156 2.35 26.97 6.55
N ARG A 157 3.20 26.78 7.56
CA ARG A 157 4.29 25.78 7.55
C ARG A 157 3.71 24.34 7.55
N ARG A 158 2.67 24.09 8.33
CA ARG A 158 1.97 22.79 8.32
C ARG A 158 1.38 22.48 6.95
N ARG A 159 0.77 23.48 6.32
CA ARG A 159 0.19 23.33 4.99
C ARG A 159 1.27 23.07 3.94
N ALA A 160 2.35 23.86 3.92
CA ALA A 160 3.46 23.67 3.00
C ALA A 160 4.09 22.27 3.15
N ALA A 161 4.27 21.80 4.40
CA ALA A 161 4.76 20.47 4.67
C ALA A 161 3.79 19.38 4.14
N ALA A 162 2.50 19.51 4.39
CA ALA A 162 1.51 18.54 3.92
C ALA A 162 1.48 18.45 2.39
N GLU A 163 1.48 19.59 1.71
CA GLU A 163 1.54 19.66 0.24
C GLU A 163 2.83 19.04 -0.31
N ALA A 164 3.98 19.32 0.31
CA ALA A 164 5.26 18.75 -0.08
C ALA A 164 5.30 17.23 0.12
N VAL A 165 4.80 16.74 1.26
CA VAL A 165 4.71 15.30 1.56
C VAL A 165 3.79 14.58 0.57
N ILE A 166 2.65 15.16 0.23
CA ILE A 166 1.74 14.60 -0.77
C ILE A 166 2.44 14.50 -2.13
N ARG A 167 3.12 15.55 -2.60
CA ARG A 167 3.87 15.53 -3.86
C ARG A 167 4.95 14.45 -3.85
N GLY A 168 5.73 14.35 -2.78
CA GLY A 168 6.76 13.32 -2.63
C GLY A 168 6.18 11.90 -2.68
N MET A 169 5.08 11.67 -1.99
CA MET A 169 4.43 10.36 -1.98
C MET A 169 3.79 10.00 -3.33
N VAL A 170 3.09 10.94 -3.96
CA VAL A 170 2.51 10.70 -5.29
C VAL A 170 3.59 10.36 -6.30
N SER A 171 4.72 11.07 -6.28
CA SER A 171 5.84 10.76 -7.17
C SER A 171 6.48 9.39 -6.86
N SER A 172 6.54 8.97 -5.59
CA SER A 172 7.06 7.65 -5.24
C SER A 172 6.14 6.51 -5.70
N ALA A 173 4.83 6.73 -5.71
CA ALA A 173 3.86 5.74 -6.16
C ALA A 173 4.02 5.38 -7.65
N ALA A 174 4.62 6.26 -8.45
CA ALA A 174 4.83 6.02 -9.88
C ALA A 174 5.84 4.88 -10.17
N TRP A 175 6.79 4.64 -9.28
CA TRP A 175 7.86 3.65 -9.52
C TRP A 175 7.98 2.56 -8.46
N SER A 176 7.47 2.80 -7.27
CA SER A 176 7.70 1.88 -6.16
C SER A 176 6.85 0.61 -6.27
N PRO A 177 7.47 -0.58 -6.21
CA PRO A 177 6.77 -1.85 -6.22
C PRO A 177 5.98 -2.12 -4.93
N PHE A 178 6.17 -1.29 -3.90
CA PHE A 178 5.47 -1.44 -2.62
C PHE A 178 4.09 -0.76 -2.58
N PHE A 179 3.67 -0.15 -3.68
CA PHE A 179 2.31 0.37 -3.78
C PHE A 179 1.34 -0.70 -4.30
N VAL A 180 0.15 -0.73 -3.73
CA VAL A 180 -0.93 -1.65 -4.12
C VAL A 180 -1.24 -1.56 -5.62
N ALA A 181 -1.17 -0.36 -6.20
CA ALA A 181 -1.36 -0.15 -7.63
C ALA A 181 -0.38 -0.94 -8.50
N PHE A 182 0.87 -1.08 -8.07
CA PHE A 182 1.87 -1.89 -8.77
C PHE A 182 1.50 -3.39 -8.73
N ALA A 183 1.09 -3.88 -7.56
CA ALA A 183 0.63 -5.25 -7.40
C ALA A 183 -0.62 -5.55 -8.25
N ILE A 184 -1.56 -4.60 -8.35
CA ILE A 184 -2.72 -4.69 -9.26
C ILE A 184 -2.23 -4.78 -10.71
N GLY A 185 -1.34 -3.88 -11.13
CA GLY A 185 -0.78 -3.89 -12.48
C GLY A 185 -0.16 -5.24 -12.83
N GLN A 186 0.65 -5.81 -11.94
CA GLN A 186 1.30 -7.10 -12.14
C GLN A 186 0.31 -8.28 -12.28
N ASN A 187 -0.82 -8.22 -11.60
CA ASN A 187 -1.80 -9.32 -11.61
C ASN A 187 -2.85 -9.22 -12.71
N PHE A 188 -3.19 -8.01 -13.13
CA PHE A 188 -4.34 -7.78 -14.01
C PHE A 188 -4.00 -7.18 -15.38
N VAL A 189 -2.77 -6.69 -15.56
CA VAL A 189 -2.30 -6.12 -16.83
C VAL A 189 -1.19 -7.00 -17.40
N ALA A 190 -1.54 -7.83 -18.39
CA ALA A 190 -0.57 -8.70 -19.05
C ALA A 190 -0.35 -8.27 -20.52
N PRO A 191 0.88 -8.33 -21.03
CA PRO A 191 2.13 -8.56 -20.30
C PRO A 191 2.66 -7.26 -19.68
N LEU A 192 2.85 -7.22 -18.37
CA LEU A 192 3.50 -6.11 -17.69
C LEU A 192 4.94 -6.50 -17.30
N TYR A 193 5.91 -5.84 -17.90
CA TYR A 193 7.31 -6.01 -17.52
C TYR A 193 7.64 -5.10 -16.33
N ALA A 194 7.68 -5.69 -15.14
CA ALA A 194 7.88 -4.97 -13.88
C ALA A 194 9.04 -3.97 -13.89
N TRP A 195 10.19 -4.38 -14.42
CA TRP A 195 11.39 -3.53 -14.49
C TRP A 195 11.20 -2.31 -15.41
N ILE A 196 10.47 -2.47 -16.55
CA ILE A 196 10.14 -1.36 -17.44
C ILE A 196 9.20 -0.38 -16.75
N ALA A 197 8.16 -0.89 -16.07
CA ALA A 197 7.24 -0.06 -15.32
C ALA A 197 7.97 0.75 -14.22
N ILE A 198 8.88 0.11 -13.48
CA ILE A 198 9.70 0.77 -12.46
C ILE A 198 10.59 1.85 -13.10
N LEU A 199 11.28 1.57 -14.19
CA LEU A 199 12.16 2.54 -14.86
C LEU A 199 11.38 3.74 -15.39
N LEU A 200 10.30 3.51 -16.13
CA LEU A 200 9.46 4.59 -16.65
C LEU A 200 8.83 5.41 -15.52
N GLY A 201 8.37 4.75 -14.49
CA GLY A 201 7.84 5.39 -13.28
C GLY A 201 8.91 6.23 -12.57
N ALA A 202 10.14 5.72 -12.44
CA ALA A 202 11.25 6.45 -11.83
C ALA A 202 11.64 7.71 -12.63
N VAL A 203 11.71 7.61 -13.96
CA VAL A 203 11.95 8.77 -14.82
C VAL A 203 10.83 9.80 -14.68
N SER A 204 9.57 9.37 -14.70
CA SER A 204 8.41 10.25 -14.51
C SER A 204 8.42 10.92 -13.14
N ALA A 205 8.76 10.17 -12.09
CA ALA A 205 8.87 10.69 -10.74
C ALA A 205 10.00 11.71 -10.59
N LEU A 206 11.14 11.46 -11.23
CA LEU A 206 12.26 12.41 -11.27
C LEU A 206 11.85 13.72 -11.94
N LEU A 207 11.24 13.65 -13.12
CA LEU A 207 10.77 14.83 -13.84
C LEU A 207 9.74 15.61 -13.04
N PHE A 208 8.75 14.91 -12.46
CA PHE A 208 7.76 15.54 -11.59
C PHE A 208 8.41 16.23 -10.38
N THR A 209 9.36 15.55 -9.73
CA THR A 209 10.06 16.10 -8.58
C THR A 209 10.86 17.34 -8.94
N LEU A 210 11.57 17.32 -10.08
CA LEU A 210 12.32 18.48 -10.56
C LEU A 210 11.40 19.69 -10.82
N VAL A 211 10.28 19.45 -11.52
CA VAL A 211 9.31 20.52 -11.83
C VAL A 211 8.67 21.11 -10.56
N THR A 212 8.43 20.29 -9.55
CA THR A 212 7.75 20.75 -8.32
C THR A 212 8.68 21.32 -7.26
N LEU A 213 10.00 21.21 -7.43
CA LEU A 213 11.00 21.84 -6.58
C LEU A 213 11.45 23.23 -7.11
N LEU A 214 11.15 23.53 -8.37
CA LEU A 214 11.37 24.85 -8.98
C LEU A 214 10.30 25.84 -8.55
#